data_a8b22fcaeb9fe7fa5595a74e1d227ec0
#
_entry.id   a8b22fcaeb9fe7fa5595a74e1d227ec0
#
_cell.length_a   1.000
_cell.length_b   1.000
_cell.length_c   1.000
_cell.angle_alpha   90.00
_cell.angle_beta   90.00
_cell.angle_gamma   90.00
#
_symmetry.space_group_name_H-M   'P 1'
#
loop_
_entity.id
_entity.type
_entity.pdbx_description
1 polymer ?
#
loop_
_entity_poly.entity_id
_entity_poly.type
_entity_poly.pdbx_seq_one_letter_code
_entity_poly.pdbx_strand_id
1 'polypeptide(L)'
;DLVEEVLESLRQDGYLDDKRACARIALRHRGRQSKSKRYMLRLFLEQGVSQEVAEAYMDQLPDDGESIRELDLSLARGDEKERTRLMRRLAGRGYAPSLITRTMEQIRMEAEN
;
A
#
# COMPACT_ATOMS: atom_id res chain seq x y z
N ASP A 1 24.43 -32.55 0.17
CA ASP A 1 25.72 -32.48 0.87
C ASP A 1 25.74 -31.24 1.79
N LEU A 2 26.83 -31.09 2.52
CA LEU A 2 26.96 -30.01 3.49
C LEU A 2 26.89 -28.61 2.85
N VAL A 3 27.49 -28.45 1.68
CA VAL A 3 27.46 -27.17 0.95
C VAL A 3 26.04 -26.81 0.55
N GLU A 4 25.29 -27.76 0.03
CA GLU A 4 23.90 -27.54 -0.36
C GLU A 4 23.03 -27.21 0.85
N GLU A 5 23.25 -27.88 1.98
CA GLU A 5 22.53 -27.62 3.22
C GLU A 5 22.82 -26.20 3.74
N VAL A 6 24.08 -25.76 3.68
CA VAL A 6 24.45 -24.39 4.08
C VAL A 6 23.82 -23.35 3.15
N LEU A 7 23.86 -23.58 1.84
CA LEU A 7 23.27 -22.67 0.88
C LEU A 7 21.76 -22.53 1.06
N GLU A 8 21.07 -23.67 1.32
CA GLU A 8 19.64 -23.65 1.58
C GLU A 8 19.31 -22.89 2.86
N SER A 9 20.11 -23.11 3.93
CA SER A 9 19.94 -22.40 5.19
C SER A 9 20.07 -20.87 5.00
N LEU A 10 21.12 -20.44 4.26
CA LEU A 10 21.32 -19.02 3.96
C LEU A 10 20.16 -18.43 3.15
N ARG A 11 19.63 -19.20 2.20
CA ARG A 11 18.50 -18.79 1.38
C ARG A 11 17.25 -18.61 2.23
N GLN A 12 16.98 -19.53 3.15
CA GLN A 12 15.85 -19.45 4.07
C GLN A 12 15.99 -18.25 5.02
N ASP A 13 17.18 -17.99 5.54
CA ASP A 13 17.44 -16.84 6.42
C ASP A 13 17.18 -15.53 5.69
N GLY A 14 17.63 -15.40 4.45
CA GLY A 14 17.37 -14.22 3.63
C GLY A 14 15.88 -14.02 3.35
N TYR A 15 15.16 -15.12 3.10
CA TYR A 15 13.72 -15.09 2.88
C TYR A 15 12.98 -14.59 4.13
N LEU A 16 13.36 -15.08 5.31
CA LEU A 16 12.76 -14.64 6.57
C LEU A 16 13.05 -13.17 6.86
N ASP A 17 14.28 -12.73 6.59
CA ASP A 17 14.68 -11.34 6.79
C ASP A 17 13.87 -10.40 5.88
N ASP A 18 13.65 -10.79 4.63
CA ASP A 18 12.84 -10.03 3.68
C ASP A 18 11.38 -9.93 4.14
N LYS A 19 10.81 -11.03 4.67
CA LYS A 19 9.46 -11.01 5.21
C LYS A 19 9.34 -10.07 6.41
N ARG A 20 10.33 -10.08 7.31
CA ARG A 20 10.36 -9.18 8.45
C ARG A 20 10.46 -7.73 8.01
N ALA A 21 11.26 -7.47 6.97
CA ALA A 21 11.37 -6.14 6.40
C ALA A 21 10.03 -5.65 5.83
N CYS A 22 9.32 -6.51 5.09
CA CYS A 22 7.98 -6.17 4.58
C CYS A 22 7.02 -5.84 5.72
N ALA A 23 6.99 -6.68 6.76
CA ALA A 23 6.11 -6.47 7.91
C ALA A 23 6.41 -5.14 8.61
N ARG A 24 7.69 -4.83 8.81
CA ARG A 24 8.12 -3.60 9.45
C ARG A 24 7.72 -2.36 8.64
N ILE A 25 7.93 -2.42 7.32
CA ILE A 25 7.56 -1.34 6.42
C ILE A 25 6.04 -1.17 6.38
N ALA A 26 5.30 -2.28 6.31
CA ALA A 26 3.84 -2.24 6.26
C ALA A 26 3.24 -1.60 7.52
N LEU A 27 3.86 -1.79 8.68
CA LEU A 27 3.42 -1.19 9.93
C LEU A 27 3.43 0.34 9.89
N ARG A 28 4.29 0.94 9.09
CA ARG A 28 4.41 2.40 8.95
C ARG A 28 3.38 3.00 8.00
N HIS A 29 2.70 2.14 7.24
CA HIS A 29 1.79 2.56 6.18
C HIS A 29 0.39 1.96 6.38
N ARG A 30 -0.17 2.17 7.58
CA ARG A 30 -1.51 1.71 7.95
C ARG A 30 -2.39 2.89 8.38
N GLY A 31 -3.69 2.66 8.41
CA GLY A 31 -4.64 3.67 8.85
C GLY A 31 -4.54 4.93 7.99
N ARG A 32 -4.34 6.06 8.63
CA ARG A 32 -4.21 7.35 7.92
C ARG A 32 -2.93 7.48 7.11
N GLN A 33 -1.99 6.54 7.26
CA GLN A 33 -0.75 6.50 6.48
C GLN A 33 -0.81 5.46 5.36
N SER A 34 -1.96 4.88 5.10
CA SER A 34 -2.14 3.85 4.08
C SER A 34 -1.72 4.30 2.69
N LYS A 35 -1.18 3.36 1.92
CA LYS A 35 -0.77 3.54 0.53
C LYS A 35 -1.38 2.42 -0.30
N SER A 36 -1.40 2.59 -1.61
CA SER A 36 -1.85 1.53 -2.51
C SER A 36 -0.89 0.34 -2.48
N LYS A 37 -1.37 -0.84 -2.89
CA LYS A 37 -0.50 -2.02 -3.02
C LYS A 37 0.66 -1.76 -3.96
N ARG A 38 0.41 -1.06 -5.08
CA ARG A 38 1.44 -0.71 -6.04
C ARG A 38 2.55 0.15 -5.42
N TYR A 39 2.17 1.11 -4.60
CA TYR A 39 3.12 1.94 -3.86
C TYR A 39 3.95 1.07 -2.90
N MET A 40 3.29 0.17 -2.17
CA MET A 40 3.95 -0.70 -1.21
C MET A 40 4.92 -1.65 -1.90
N LEU A 41 4.55 -2.22 -3.04
CA LEU A 41 5.44 -3.10 -3.80
C LEU A 41 6.73 -2.37 -4.17
N ARG A 42 6.60 -1.16 -4.74
CA ARG A 42 7.76 -0.35 -5.10
C ARG A 42 8.64 -0.07 -3.90
N LEU A 43 8.02 0.27 -2.77
CA LEU A 43 8.74 0.57 -1.54
C LEU A 43 9.52 -0.63 -1.02
N PHE A 44 8.92 -1.83 -1.03
CA PHE A 44 9.61 -3.06 -0.64
C PHE A 44 10.84 -3.28 -1.51
N LEU A 45 10.70 -3.15 -2.82
CA LEU A 45 11.81 -3.35 -3.77
C LEU A 45 12.91 -2.30 -3.56
N GLU A 46 12.55 -1.05 -3.34
CA GLU A 46 13.50 0.03 -3.06
C GLU A 46 14.27 -0.22 -1.77
N GLN A 47 13.65 -0.87 -0.80
CA GLN A 47 14.28 -1.21 0.47
C GLN A 47 15.12 -2.49 0.42
N GLY A 48 15.24 -3.10 -0.76
CA GLY A 48 16.09 -4.26 -0.96
C GLY A 48 15.43 -5.61 -0.76
N VAL A 49 14.11 -5.66 -0.59
CA VAL A 49 13.38 -6.94 -0.51
C VAL A 49 13.38 -7.60 -1.89
N SER A 50 13.57 -8.93 -1.93
CA SER A 50 13.52 -9.65 -3.20
C SER A 50 12.13 -9.54 -3.82
N GLN A 51 12.09 -9.57 -5.16
CA GLN A 51 10.83 -9.45 -5.91
C GLN A 51 9.85 -10.55 -5.53
N GLU A 52 10.34 -11.77 -5.38
CA GLU A 52 9.51 -12.93 -5.00
C GLU A 52 8.79 -12.68 -3.67
N VAL A 53 9.55 -12.26 -2.65
CA VAL A 53 8.98 -12.02 -1.32
C VAL A 53 8.05 -10.81 -1.34
N ALA A 54 8.45 -9.74 -2.02
CA ALA A 54 7.63 -8.52 -2.11
C ALA A 54 6.28 -8.82 -2.76
N GLU A 55 6.26 -9.54 -3.87
CA GLU A 55 5.03 -9.90 -4.57
C GLU A 55 4.14 -10.82 -3.73
N ALA A 56 4.75 -11.81 -3.05
CA ALA A 56 4.00 -12.71 -2.17
C ALA A 56 3.38 -11.96 -0.99
N TYR A 57 4.07 -10.95 -0.47
CA TYR A 57 3.56 -10.16 0.66
C TYR A 57 2.35 -9.30 0.27
N MET A 58 2.16 -9.01 -1.02
CA MET A 58 1.02 -8.21 -1.48
C MET A 58 -0.32 -8.82 -1.07
N ASP A 59 -0.39 -10.15 -0.97
CA ASP A 59 -1.61 -10.84 -0.56
C ASP A 59 -1.99 -10.58 0.89
N GLN A 60 -1.04 -10.14 1.72
CA GLN A 60 -1.28 -9.82 3.12
C GLN A 60 -1.69 -8.37 3.36
N LEU A 61 -1.60 -7.54 2.33
CA LEU A 61 -2.00 -6.14 2.43
C LEU A 61 -3.50 -5.99 2.15
N PRO A 62 -4.17 -5.00 2.76
CA PRO A 62 -5.56 -4.73 2.42
C PRO A 62 -5.68 -4.28 0.96
N ASP A 63 -6.82 -4.55 0.36
CA ASP A 63 -7.10 -4.07 -0.99
C ASP A 63 -7.16 -2.54 -1.02
N ASP A 64 -6.85 -1.97 -2.17
CA ASP A 64 -6.81 -0.51 -2.33
C ASP A 64 -8.15 0.14 -1.99
N GLY A 65 -9.26 -0.53 -2.32
CA GLY A 65 -10.59 -0.04 -1.96
C GLY A 65 -10.82 0.06 -0.46
N GLU A 66 -10.21 -0.85 0.31
CA GLU A 66 -10.27 -0.82 1.77
C GLU A 66 -9.31 0.22 2.35
N SER A 67 -8.06 0.22 1.88
CA SER A 67 -7.04 1.10 2.45
C SER A 67 -7.30 2.58 2.18
N ILE A 68 -7.85 2.92 1.03
CA ILE A 68 -8.17 4.31 0.70
C ILE A 68 -9.20 4.90 1.68
N ARG A 69 -10.11 4.06 2.19
CA ARG A 69 -11.13 4.50 3.15
C ARG A 69 -10.59 4.73 4.55
N GLU A 70 -9.40 4.24 4.85
CA GLU A 70 -8.72 4.49 6.11
C GLU A 70 -8.12 5.89 6.20
N LEU A 71 -7.98 6.57 5.05
CA LEU A 71 -7.39 7.90 4.97
C LEU A 71 -8.37 8.98 5.40
N ASP A 72 -7.84 10.15 5.71
CA ASP A 72 -8.69 11.32 5.95
C ASP A 72 -9.23 11.83 4.61
N LEU A 73 -10.51 11.57 4.37
CA LEU A 73 -11.19 11.93 3.13
C LEU A 73 -12.12 13.14 3.30
N SER A 74 -11.96 13.89 4.39
CA SER A 74 -12.86 15.03 4.72
C SER A 74 -12.92 16.08 3.62
N LEU A 75 -11.83 16.31 2.89
CA LEU A 75 -11.79 17.27 1.80
C LEU A 75 -12.68 16.89 0.60
N ALA A 76 -13.13 15.63 0.53
CA ALA A 76 -14.05 15.20 -0.51
C ALA A 76 -15.39 15.93 -0.45
N ARG A 77 -15.75 16.43 0.73
CA ARG A 77 -16.99 17.19 0.97
C ARG A 77 -16.80 18.68 0.86
N GLY A 78 -15.60 19.12 0.57
CA GLY A 78 -15.26 20.52 0.44
C GLY A 78 -15.55 21.09 -0.96
N ASP A 79 -15.00 22.28 -1.22
CA ASP A 79 -15.12 22.92 -2.51
C ASP A 79 -14.23 22.23 -3.56
N GLU A 80 -14.29 22.74 -4.79
CA GLU A 80 -13.53 22.16 -5.90
C GLU A 80 -12.01 22.16 -5.62
N LYS A 81 -11.52 23.21 -5.01
CA LYS A 81 -10.09 23.36 -4.69
C LYS A 81 -9.65 22.30 -3.67
N GLU A 82 -10.46 22.09 -2.65
CA GLU A 82 -10.20 21.08 -1.60
C GLU A 82 -10.28 19.67 -2.17
N ARG A 83 -11.28 19.39 -3.00
CA ARG A 83 -11.40 18.10 -3.68
C ARG A 83 -10.20 17.82 -4.58
N THR A 84 -9.74 18.80 -5.33
CA THR A 84 -8.57 18.66 -6.19
C THR A 84 -7.32 18.37 -5.38
N ARG A 85 -7.17 19.03 -4.24
CA ARG A 85 -6.04 18.78 -3.32
C ARG A 85 -6.05 17.34 -2.83
N LEU A 86 -7.23 16.84 -2.46
CA LEU A 86 -7.37 15.45 -2.01
C LEU A 86 -7.04 14.47 -3.12
N MET A 87 -7.54 14.71 -4.34
CA MET A 87 -7.25 13.84 -5.48
C MET A 87 -5.75 13.74 -5.76
N ARG A 88 -5.03 14.84 -5.67
CA ARG A 88 -3.57 14.84 -5.84
C ARG A 88 -2.87 14.06 -4.73
N ARG A 89 -3.34 14.21 -3.50
CA ARG A 89 -2.80 13.46 -2.36
C ARG A 89 -2.97 11.96 -2.55
N LEU A 90 -4.17 11.54 -2.96
CA LEU A 90 -4.47 10.12 -3.18
C LEU A 90 -3.67 9.55 -4.35
N ALA A 91 -3.50 10.33 -5.41
CA ALA A 91 -2.63 9.93 -6.53
C ALA A 91 -1.18 9.76 -6.08
N GLY A 92 -0.69 10.65 -5.23
CA GLY A 92 0.67 10.57 -4.67
C GLY A 92 0.87 9.35 -3.78
N ARG A 93 -0.20 8.82 -3.19
CA ARG A 93 -0.17 7.58 -2.40
C ARG A 93 -0.29 6.33 -3.27
N GLY A 94 -0.37 6.48 -4.59
CA GLY A 94 -0.34 5.38 -5.54
C GLY A 94 -1.71 4.84 -5.95
N TYR A 95 -2.80 5.45 -5.50
CA TYR A 95 -4.13 4.97 -5.86
C TYR A 95 -4.48 5.30 -7.31
N ALA A 96 -5.15 4.36 -7.99
CA ALA A 96 -5.54 4.52 -9.38
C ALA A 96 -6.58 5.62 -9.56
N PRO A 97 -6.53 6.40 -10.65
CA PRO A 97 -7.50 7.48 -10.89
C PRO A 97 -8.96 7.02 -10.85
N SER A 98 -9.25 5.83 -11.38
CA SER A 98 -10.60 5.28 -11.37
C SER A 98 -11.11 5.02 -9.95
N LEU A 99 -10.25 4.53 -9.07
CA LEU A 99 -10.59 4.30 -7.67
C LEU A 99 -10.80 5.63 -6.93
N ILE A 100 -9.92 6.60 -7.18
CA ILE A 100 -10.02 7.94 -6.59
C ILE A 100 -11.36 8.57 -6.95
N THR A 101 -11.70 8.59 -8.22
CA THR A 101 -12.95 9.17 -8.72
C THR A 101 -14.17 8.49 -8.09
N ARG A 102 -14.16 7.16 -8.07
CA ARG A 102 -15.27 6.38 -7.50
C ARG A 102 -15.43 6.65 -6.01
N THR A 103 -14.32 6.70 -5.27
CA THR A 103 -14.35 6.97 -3.83
C THR A 103 -14.90 8.36 -3.54
N MET A 104 -14.42 9.37 -4.27
CA MET A 104 -14.88 10.75 -4.12
C MET A 104 -16.37 10.88 -4.42
N GLU A 105 -16.84 10.19 -5.46
CA GLU A 105 -18.24 10.23 -5.86
C GLU A 105 -19.14 9.54 -4.83
N GLN A 106 -18.71 8.42 -4.29
CA GLN A 106 -19.44 7.73 -3.22
C GLN A 106 -19.61 8.60 -1.99
N ILE A 107 -18.56 9.30 -1.58
CA ILE A 107 -18.62 10.22 -0.42
C ILE A 107 -19.60 11.34 -0.69
N ARG A 108 -19.59 11.91 -1.89
CA ARG A 108 -20.50 12.97 -2.28
C ARG A 108 -21.97 12.48 -2.23
N MET A 109 -22.23 11.29 -2.76
CA MET A 109 -23.56 10.70 -2.74
C MET A 109 -24.03 10.41 -1.32
N GLU A 110 -23.17 9.92 -0.46
CA GLU A 110 -23.48 9.68 0.95
C GLU A 110 -23.82 11.00 1.68
N ALA A 111 -23.16 12.08 1.33
CA ALA A 111 -23.42 13.41 1.92
C ALA A 111 -24.76 14.02 1.48
N GLU A 112 -25.26 13.64 0.30
CA GLU A 112 -26.55 14.11 -0.22
C GLU A 112 -27.76 13.35 0.36
N ASN A 113 -27.51 12.24 1.01
CA ASN A 113 -28.53 11.46 1.71
C ASN A 113 -28.61 11.92 3.18
#